data_3cdfb0a4bc3134c42ba066b398015371
#
_entry.id   3cdfb0a4bc3134c42ba066b398015371
#
_cell.length_a   1.000
_cell.length_b   1.000
_cell.length_c   1.000
_cell.angle_alpha   90.00
_cell.angle_beta   90.00
_cell.angle_gamma   90.00
#
_symmetry.space_group_name_H-M   'P 1'
#
loop_
_entity.id
_entity.type
_entity.pdbx_description
1 polymer ?
#
loop_
_entity_poly.entity_id
_entity_poly.type
_entity_poly.pdbx_seq_one_letter_code
_entity_poly.pdbx_strand_id
1 'polypeptide(L)'
;MRGDQLELPFVTIPLRDEWRGAVTDGTLYIAGIRPGAFEDAEFVDDDKRSRGVTFDVTVDMVEWLGNEQYAFVPFDATPEIKDQLAELAKDLDSEQLRTQLCVELDPLSRVRIGDKATLWLDAERLHLFDPQSGENLTRTSQPSGRHAASAG
;
A
#
# COMPACT_ATOMS: atom_id res chain seq x y z
N MET A 1 -6.31 1.66 -12.40
CA MET A 1 -6.61 3.10 -12.53
C MET A 1 -7.93 3.27 -13.26
N ARG A 2 -8.84 4.01 -12.68
CA ARG A 2 -10.15 4.18 -13.31
C ARG A 2 -10.67 5.60 -13.06
N GLY A 3 -10.82 6.40 -14.13
CA GLY A 3 -11.22 7.78 -14.01
C GLY A 3 -10.22 8.58 -13.18
N ASP A 4 -10.70 9.25 -12.15
CA ASP A 4 -9.86 10.01 -11.22
C ASP A 4 -9.55 9.24 -9.96
N GLN A 5 -9.60 7.91 -10.02
CA GLN A 5 -9.38 7.07 -8.86
C GLN A 5 -8.44 5.92 -9.14
N LEU A 6 -7.65 5.59 -8.16
CA LEU A 6 -6.80 4.42 -8.16
C LEU A 6 -7.53 3.34 -7.37
N GLU A 7 -7.92 2.26 -8.04
CA GLU A 7 -8.62 1.17 -7.39
C GLU A 7 -7.63 0.09 -6.97
N LEU A 8 -7.49 -0.10 -5.67
CA LEU A 8 -6.76 -1.22 -5.10
C LEU A 8 -7.78 -2.28 -4.67
N PRO A 9 -7.38 -3.53 -4.54
CA PRO A 9 -8.33 -4.60 -4.17
C PRO A 9 -9.05 -4.36 -2.85
N PHE A 10 -8.50 -3.56 -1.96
CA PHE A 10 -9.04 -3.34 -0.62
C PHE A 10 -9.48 -1.91 -0.36
N VAL A 11 -9.14 -0.96 -1.23
CA VAL A 11 -9.51 0.45 -1.03
C VAL A 11 -9.35 1.20 -2.35
N THR A 12 -10.15 2.26 -2.49
CA THR A 12 -10.04 3.18 -3.63
C THR A 12 -9.45 4.49 -3.13
N ILE A 13 -8.47 5.01 -3.86
CA ILE A 13 -7.75 6.23 -3.49
C ILE A 13 -8.01 7.29 -4.56
N PRO A 14 -8.43 8.51 -4.18
CA PRO A 14 -8.53 9.60 -5.15
C PRO A 14 -7.17 9.86 -5.80
N LEU A 15 -7.19 10.11 -7.10
CA LEU A 15 -5.96 10.37 -7.83
C LEU A 15 -5.32 11.68 -7.33
N ARG A 16 -4.08 11.59 -6.95
CA ARG A 16 -3.34 12.77 -6.50
C ARG A 16 -2.84 13.54 -7.71
N ASP A 17 -2.77 14.86 -7.57
CA ASP A 17 -2.33 15.72 -8.68
C ASP A 17 -0.93 15.37 -9.15
N GLU A 18 -0.07 15.01 -8.23
CA GLU A 18 1.32 14.66 -8.57
C GLU A 18 1.43 13.37 -9.40
N TRP A 19 0.37 12.55 -9.46
CA TRP A 19 0.38 11.33 -10.26
C TRP A 19 -0.26 11.51 -11.64
N ARG A 20 -0.92 12.64 -11.89
CA ARG A 20 -1.74 12.81 -13.10
C ARG A 20 -0.97 12.67 -14.40
N GLY A 21 0.25 13.06 -14.44
CA GLY A 21 1.05 12.91 -15.66
C GLY A 21 1.68 11.54 -15.83
N ALA A 22 1.64 10.72 -14.79
CA ALA A 22 2.34 9.44 -14.77
C ALA A 22 1.44 8.23 -14.99
N VAL A 23 0.12 8.39 -14.79
CA VAL A 23 -0.81 7.27 -14.88
C VAL A 23 -1.88 7.55 -15.92
N THR A 24 -2.40 6.47 -16.50
CA THR A 24 -3.41 6.52 -17.56
C THR A 24 -4.65 5.75 -17.13
N ASP A 25 -5.81 6.33 -17.39
CA ASP A 25 -7.08 5.70 -17.11
C ASP A 25 -7.19 4.36 -17.84
N GLY A 26 -7.72 3.38 -17.15
CA GLY A 26 -7.92 2.05 -17.71
C GLY A 26 -6.69 1.17 -17.70
N THR A 27 -5.59 1.66 -17.17
CA THR A 27 -4.32 0.91 -17.13
C THR A 27 -4.13 0.24 -15.78
N LEU A 28 -3.52 -0.94 -15.81
CA LEU A 28 -3.19 -1.69 -14.61
C LEU A 28 -1.76 -1.36 -14.18
N TYR A 29 -1.57 -1.06 -12.92
CA TYR A 29 -0.27 -0.74 -12.35
C TYR A 29 0.01 -1.64 -11.16
N ILE A 30 1.26 -1.71 -10.76
CA ILE A 30 1.66 -2.42 -9.54
C ILE A 30 1.80 -1.39 -8.42
N ALA A 31 1.12 -1.62 -7.32
CA ALA A 31 1.24 -0.75 -6.15
C ALA A 31 2.24 -1.35 -5.16
N GLY A 32 3.22 -0.56 -4.78
CA GLY A 32 4.18 -0.93 -3.74
C GLY A 32 3.84 -0.17 -2.47
N ILE A 33 3.60 -0.90 -1.39
CA ILE A 33 3.23 -0.31 -0.11
C ILE A 33 4.02 -1.01 0.99
N ARG A 34 4.74 -0.24 1.77
CA ARG A 34 5.46 -0.78 2.92
C ARG A 34 4.52 -0.93 4.12
N PRO A 35 4.78 -1.89 5.01
CA PRO A 35 3.93 -2.06 6.20
C PRO A 35 3.78 -0.78 7.03
N GLY A 36 4.81 0.03 7.11
CA GLY A 36 4.75 1.29 7.86
C GLY A 36 3.93 2.40 7.21
N ALA A 37 3.45 2.20 5.98
CA ALA A 37 2.53 3.15 5.35
C ALA A 37 1.10 3.01 5.87
N PHE A 38 0.82 1.95 6.58
CA PHE A 38 -0.47 1.72 7.21
C PHE A 38 -0.43 2.09 8.67
N GLU A 39 -1.55 2.48 9.24
CA GLU A 39 -1.70 2.71 10.66
C GLU A 39 -3.09 2.27 11.11
N ASP A 40 -3.20 1.94 12.40
CA ASP A 40 -4.51 1.79 13.03
C ASP A 40 -5.15 3.18 13.01
N ALA A 41 -6.34 3.29 12.45
CA ALA A 41 -7.00 4.59 12.28
C ALA A 41 -7.18 5.35 13.60
N GLU A 42 -7.27 4.63 14.72
CA GLU A 42 -7.40 5.27 16.03
C GLU A 42 -6.15 6.05 16.44
N PHE A 43 -5.00 5.70 15.89
CA PHE A 43 -3.72 6.30 16.28
C PHE A 43 -3.19 7.31 15.28
N VAL A 44 -3.93 7.60 14.21
CA VAL A 44 -3.49 8.55 13.20
C VAL A 44 -3.69 9.97 13.70
N ASP A 45 -2.64 10.80 13.61
CA ASP A 45 -2.74 12.20 13.98
C ASP A 45 -3.67 12.95 13.04
N ASP A 46 -4.44 13.89 13.59
CA ASP A 46 -5.42 14.63 12.80
C ASP A 46 -4.81 15.43 11.66
N ASP A 47 -3.59 15.93 11.86
CA ASP A 47 -2.94 16.76 10.86
C ASP A 47 -2.50 15.97 9.62
N LYS A 48 -2.41 14.66 9.71
CA LYS A 48 -2.04 13.85 8.54
C LYS A 48 -3.17 12.98 7.98
N ARG A 49 -4.35 12.97 8.60
CA ARG A 49 -5.44 12.13 8.12
C ARG A 49 -5.84 12.39 6.68
N SER A 50 -5.75 13.65 6.25
CA SER A 50 -6.14 14.01 4.90
C SER A 50 -5.18 13.49 3.82
N ARG A 51 -4.00 13.01 4.21
CA ARG A 51 -3.04 12.46 3.25
C ARG A 51 -3.37 11.05 2.82
N GLY A 52 -4.33 10.42 3.44
CA GLY A 52 -4.61 9.03 3.19
C GLY A 52 -6.08 8.70 3.22
N VAL A 53 -6.35 7.42 3.23
CA VAL A 53 -7.70 6.88 3.20
C VAL A 53 -7.85 5.81 4.27
N THR A 54 -9.09 5.64 4.76
CA THR A 54 -9.40 4.59 5.73
C THR A 54 -10.17 3.47 5.05
N PHE A 55 -10.04 2.28 5.59
CA PHE A 55 -10.76 1.11 5.10
C PHE A 55 -10.92 0.10 6.23
N ASP A 56 -11.98 -0.69 6.17
CA ASP A 56 -12.27 -1.70 7.18
C ASP A 56 -11.76 -3.05 6.74
N VAL A 57 -11.21 -3.80 7.69
CA VAL A 57 -10.63 -5.12 7.42
C VAL A 57 -10.97 -6.09 8.55
N THR A 58 -10.78 -7.37 8.26
CA THR A 58 -10.77 -8.41 9.29
C THR A 58 -9.34 -8.93 9.39
N VAL A 59 -8.78 -8.92 10.59
CA VAL A 59 -7.39 -9.30 10.81
C VAL A 59 -7.26 -10.81 10.87
N ASP A 60 -6.37 -11.37 10.06
CA ASP A 60 -6.15 -12.80 9.97
C ASP A 60 -5.09 -13.27 10.98
N MET A 61 -4.08 -12.47 11.22
CA MET A 61 -2.99 -12.82 12.13
C MET A 61 -2.33 -11.55 12.67
N VAL A 62 -1.80 -11.64 13.89
CA VAL A 62 -0.99 -10.57 14.49
C VAL A 62 0.30 -11.19 15.00
N GLU A 63 1.42 -10.58 14.68
CA GLU A 63 2.75 -11.02 15.14
C GLU A 63 3.48 -9.88 15.82
N TRP A 64 4.24 -10.22 16.86
CA TRP A 64 5.14 -9.28 17.49
C TRP A 64 6.57 -9.60 17.08
N LEU A 65 7.28 -8.60 16.59
CA LEU A 65 8.68 -8.71 16.23
C LEU A 65 9.45 -7.67 17.05
N GLY A 66 9.97 -8.08 18.19
CA GLY A 66 10.57 -7.14 19.13
C GLY A 66 9.51 -6.20 19.70
N ASN A 67 9.66 -4.91 19.46
CA ASN A 67 8.70 -3.90 19.93
C ASN A 67 7.66 -3.54 18.88
N GLU A 68 7.70 -4.18 17.73
CA GLU A 68 6.81 -3.86 16.62
C GLU A 68 5.72 -4.90 16.50
N GLN A 69 4.52 -4.43 16.19
CA GLN A 69 3.37 -5.28 16.00
C GLN A 69 2.95 -5.23 14.54
N TYR A 70 2.74 -6.41 13.93
CA TYR A 70 2.32 -6.52 12.55
C TYR A 70 1.02 -7.29 12.44
N ALA A 71 0.10 -6.79 11.66
CA ALA A 71 -1.14 -7.48 11.36
C ALA A 71 -1.13 -7.94 9.92
N PHE A 72 -1.67 -9.12 9.68
CA PHE A 72 -1.80 -9.69 8.35
C PHE A 72 -3.28 -9.71 7.99
N VAL A 73 -3.61 -9.11 6.87
CA VAL A 73 -4.98 -8.85 6.46
C VAL A 73 -5.19 -9.39 5.05
N PRO A 74 -6.06 -10.39 4.88
CA PRO A 74 -6.34 -10.90 3.55
C PRO A 74 -7.21 -9.90 2.78
N PHE A 75 -7.08 -9.92 1.47
CA PHE A 75 -7.96 -9.15 0.60
C PHE A 75 -8.34 -9.99 -0.61
N ASP A 76 -9.50 -9.70 -1.18
CA ASP A 76 -9.96 -10.37 -2.38
C ASP A 76 -9.38 -9.66 -3.60
N ALA A 77 -8.94 -10.44 -4.57
CA ALA A 77 -8.42 -9.91 -5.81
C ALA A 77 -9.21 -10.51 -6.97
N THR A 78 -9.38 -9.71 -8.01
CA THR A 78 -10.01 -10.21 -9.24
C THR A 78 -9.09 -11.25 -9.89
N PRO A 79 -9.63 -12.14 -10.74
CA PRO A 79 -8.77 -13.09 -11.44
C PRO A 79 -7.64 -12.42 -12.23
N GLU A 80 -7.89 -11.25 -12.79
CA GLU A 80 -6.87 -10.49 -13.52
C GLU A 80 -5.71 -10.10 -12.63
N ILE A 81 -6.00 -9.61 -11.43
CA ILE A 81 -4.98 -9.22 -10.46
C ILE A 81 -4.23 -10.45 -9.98
N LYS A 82 -4.92 -11.56 -9.74
CA LYS A 82 -4.27 -12.80 -9.31
C LYS A 82 -3.29 -13.29 -10.38
N ASP A 83 -3.67 -13.21 -11.64
CA ASP A 83 -2.82 -13.62 -12.75
C ASP A 83 -1.57 -12.72 -12.82
N GLN A 84 -1.74 -11.43 -12.63
CA GLN A 84 -0.62 -10.48 -12.61
C GLN A 84 0.33 -10.78 -11.47
N LEU A 85 -0.19 -11.05 -10.29
CA LEU A 85 0.64 -11.39 -9.14
C LEU A 85 1.40 -12.69 -9.37
N ALA A 86 0.77 -13.66 -10.02
CA ALA A 86 1.43 -14.92 -10.36
C ALA A 86 2.58 -14.71 -11.33
N GLU A 87 2.39 -13.83 -12.31
CA GLU A 87 3.46 -13.49 -13.26
C GLU A 87 4.64 -12.82 -12.57
N LEU A 88 4.35 -11.88 -11.66
CA LEU A 88 5.39 -11.21 -10.89
C LEU A 88 6.14 -12.18 -9.99
N ALA A 89 5.43 -13.12 -9.40
CA ALA A 89 6.05 -14.11 -8.52
C ALA A 89 7.06 -14.96 -9.29
N LYS A 90 6.77 -15.27 -10.55
CA LYS A 90 7.70 -16.02 -11.39
C LYS A 90 8.96 -15.22 -11.67
N ASP A 91 8.79 -13.94 -12.04
CA ASP A 91 9.91 -13.08 -12.38
C ASP A 91 10.81 -12.79 -11.19
N LEU A 92 10.23 -12.61 -10.03
CA LEU A 92 10.96 -12.26 -8.83
C LEU A 92 11.38 -13.47 -8.02
N ASP A 93 11.01 -14.67 -8.46
CA ASP A 93 11.28 -15.91 -7.71
C ASP A 93 10.84 -15.76 -6.26
N SER A 94 9.69 -15.14 -6.05
CA SER A 94 9.17 -14.84 -4.73
C SER A 94 7.88 -15.58 -4.47
N GLU A 95 7.85 -16.33 -3.38
CA GLU A 95 6.62 -16.96 -2.93
C GLU A 95 5.78 -16.01 -2.08
N GLN A 96 6.22 -14.76 -1.95
CA GLN A 96 5.61 -13.84 -1.00
C GLN A 96 4.56 -12.93 -1.59
N LEU A 97 4.32 -13.01 -2.89
CA LEU A 97 3.26 -12.22 -3.51
C LEU A 97 1.92 -12.89 -3.24
N ARG A 98 1.32 -12.52 -2.14
CA ARG A 98 0.05 -13.09 -1.71
C ARG A 98 -1.03 -12.04 -1.72
N THR A 99 -2.28 -12.47 -1.70
CA THR A 99 -3.42 -11.57 -1.53
C THR A 99 -3.62 -11.27 -0.05
N GLN A 100 -2.58 -10.72 0.56
CA GLN A 100 -2.55 -10.42 1.97
C GLN A 100 -1.69 -9.19 2.22
N LEU A 101 -2.22 -8.25 3.00
CA LEU A 101 -1.46 -7.07 3.41
C LEU A 101 -0.69 -7.37 4.68
N CYS A 102 0.50 -6.84 4.78
CA CYS A 102 1.25 -6.78 6.03
C CYS A 102 1.22 -5.33 6.50
N VAL A 103 0.68 -5.10 7.68
CA VAL A 103 0.45 -3.77 8.22
C VAL A 103 1.18 -3.62 9.54
N GLU A 104 2.00 -2.58 9.66
CA GLU A 104 2.65 -2.27 10.93
C GLU A 104 1.68 -1.47 11.78
N LEU A 105 1.41 -1.94 12.99
CA LEU A 105 0.50 -1.28 13.91
C LEU A 105 1.28 -0.63 15.05
N ASP A 106 0.69 0.44 15.60
CA ASP A 106 1.22 1.04 16.81
C ASP A 106 1.30 -0.03 17.91
N PRO A 107 2.38 -0.08 18.69
CA PRO A 107 2.49 -1.05 19.79
C PRO A 107 1.34 -1.00 20.79
N LEU A 108 0.63 0.12 20.86
CA LEU A 108 -0.52 0.28 21.74
C LEU A 108 -1.84 -0.15 21.09
N SER A 109 -1.83 -0.51 19.82
CA SER A 109 -3.03 -0.98 19.15
C SER A 109 -3.55 -2.25 19.80
N ARG A 110 -4.86 -2.32 19.95
CA ARG A 110 -5.52 -3.46 20.58
C ARG A 110 -6.10 -4.45 19.59
N VAL A 111 -5.74 -4.31 18.33
CA VAL A 111 -6.24 -5.19 17.28
C VAL A 111 -5.72 -6.61 17.52
N ARG A 112 -6.60 -7.58 17.41
CA ARG A 112 -6.28 -9.00 17.62
C ARG A 112 -6.76 -9.85 16.47
N ILE A 113 -6.31 -11.09 16.43
CA ILE A 113 -6.72 -12.06 15.42
C ILE A 113 -8.24 -12.19 15.42
N GLY A 114 -8.84 -12.10 14.24
CA GLY A 114 -10.28 -12.20 14.07
C GLY A 114 -11.03 -10.90 14.26
N ASP A 115 -10.39 -9.85 14.74
CA ASP A 115 -11.03 -8.57 14.94
C ASP A 115 -11.31 -7.86 13.62
N LYS A 116 -12.37 -7.06 13.64
CA LYS A 116 -12.59 -6.07 12.60
C LYS A 116 -11.88 -4.80 13.03
N ALA A 117 -11.16 -4.21 12.11
CA ALA A 117 -10.39 -3.01 12.38
C ALA A 117 -10.54 -2.01 11.25
N THR A 118 -10.43 -0.73 11.58
CA THR A 118 -10.35 0.32 10.57
C THR A 118 -8.89 0.75 10.49
N LEU A 119 -8.32 0.59 9.31
CA LEU A 119 -6.94 0.98 9.05
C LEU A 119 -6.89 2.23 8.21
N TRP A 120 -5.77 2.92 8.26
CA TRP A 120 -5.50 4.11 7.48
C TRP A 120 -4.25 3.86 6.63
N LEU A 121 -4.31 4.24 5.37
CA LEU A 121 -3.18 4.12 4.45
C LEU A 121 -2.73 5.52 4.07
N ASP A 122 -1.44 5.80 4.28
CA ASP A 122 -0.83 7.06 3.86
C ASP A 122 -0.61 7.02 2.35
N ALA A 123 -1.47 7.72 1.61
CA ALA A 123 -1.40 7.70 0.16
C ALA A 123 -0.12 8.36 -0.37
N GLU A 124 0.52 9.21 0.42
CA GLU A 124 1.78 9.83 0.00
C GLU A 124 2.95 8.86 0.01
N ARG A 125 2.78 7.71 0.66
CA ARG A 125 3.82 6.68 0.73
C ARG A 125 3.56 5.52 -0.21
N LEU A 126 2.55 5.63 -1.05
CA LEU A 126 2.24 4.64 -2.07
C LEU A 126 3.16 4.83 -3.26
N HIS A 127 3.67 3.74 -3.81
CA HIS A 127 4.46 3.77 -5.03
C HIS A 127 3.73 2.99 -6.11
N LEU A 128 3.74 3.53 -7.33
CA LEU A 128 3.16 2.85 -8.49
C LEU A 128 4.27 2.51 -9.47
N PHE A 129 4.24 1.29 -9.96
CA PHE A 129 5.23 0.80 -10.89
C PHE A 129 4.58 0.38 -12.20
N ASP A 130 5.28 0.65 -13.29
CA ASP A 130 4.89 0.16 -14.59
C ASP A 130 5.09 -1.37 -14.61
N PRO A 131 4.06 -2.16 -14.93
CA PRO A 131 4.19 -3.62 -14.88
C PRO A 131 5.13 -4.19 -15.94
N GLN A 132 5.41 -3.45 -16.99
CA GLN A 132 6.28 -3.93 -18.06
C GLN A 132 7.73 -3.54 -17.85
N SER A 133 7.98 -2.30 -17.48
CA SER A 133 9.35 -1.79 -17.32
C SER A 133 9.87 -1.89 -15.89
N GLY A 134 8.97 -1.98 -14.91
CA GLY A 134 9.36 -1.94 -13.50
C GLY A 134 9.69 -0.55 -13.01
N GLU A 135 9.49 0.47 -13.83
CA GLU A 135 9.80 1.84 -13.47
C GLU A 135 8.84 2.36 -12.38
N ASN A 136 9.38 3.03 -11.38
CA ASN A 136 8.57 3.68 -10.34
C ASN A 136 8.04 5.01 -10.87
N LEU A 137 6.76 5.05 -11.17
CA LEU A 137 6.13 6.20 -11.78
C LEU A 137 5.83 7.34 -10.81
N THR A 138 5.83 7.04 -9.52
CA THR A 138 5.55 8.05 -8.48
C THR A 138 6.80 8.67 -7.90
N ARG A 139 7.95 8.12 -8.24
CA ARG A 139 9.22 8.59 -7.70
C ARG A 139 9.56 10.02 -8.09
N THR A 140 9.10 10.43 -9.26
CA THR A 140 9.39 11.76 -9.76
C THR A 140 8.71 12.87 -8.96
N SER A 141 7.73 12.52 -8.15
CA SER A 141 7.07 13.50 -7.31
C SER A 141 7.92 13.91 -6.11
N GLN A 142 9.01 13.21 -5.86
CA GLN A 142 9.88 13.51 -4.74
C GLN A 142 11.04 14.37 -5.17
N PRO A 143 11.49 15.28 -4.31
CA PRO A 143 12.66 16.06 -4.62
C PRO A 143 13.86 15.15 -4.78
N SER A 144 14.42 15.20 -5.95
CA SER A 144 15.54 14.33 -6.20
C SER A 144 16.74 14.66 -5.36
N GLY A 145 16.73 15.81 -4.89
CA GLY A 145 17.85 16.20 -4.14
C GLY A 145 18.10 15.44 -2.95
N ARG A 146 17.24 14.78 -2.67
CA ARG A 146 17.52 14.26 -1.68
C ARG A 146 18.48 13.45 -1.73
N HIS A 147 18.70 13.05 -2.58
CA HIS A 147 19.64 12.34 -2.68
C HIS A 147 20.66 12.74 -2.49
N ALA A 148 20.40 13.30 -2.71
CA ALA A 148 21.49 13.58 -2.64
C ALA A 148 21.81 13.60 -1.46
N ALA A 149 21.12 13.87 -1.06
CA ALA A 149 21.47 14.03 -0.05
C ALA A 149 22.09 13.08 0.40
N SER A 150 21.90 12.57 0.13
CA SER A 150 22.44 11.85 0.63
C SER A 150 23.48 11.64 0.50
N ALA A 151 23.52 12.01 -0.02
CA ALA A 151 24.51 11.86 -0.20
C ALA A 151 25.25 11.93 0.68
N GLY A 152 25.05 12.08 0.97
CA GLY A 152 25.94 12.23 1.78
C GLY A 152 26.47 11.56 2.27
#